data_e875711da8bbf50f8a16d452e78727ed
#
_entry.id   e875711da8bbf50f8a16d452e78727ed
#
_cell.length_a   1.000
_cell.length_b   1.000
_cell.length_c   1.000
_cell.angle_alpha   90.00
_cell.angle_beta   90.00
_cell.angle_gamma   90.00
#
_symmetry.space_group_name_H-M   'P 1'
#
loop_
_entity.id
_entity.type
_entity.pdbx_description
1 polymer ?
#
loop_
_entity_poly.entity_id
_entity_poly.type
_entity_poly.pdbx_seq_one_letter_code
_entity_poly.pdbx_strand_id
1 'polypeptide(L)'
;MNLYRKLLGGGDASIARARRPQQLAASQATAPREGLEWLGRSPSARAPWIYRLLIGLALAIVHHLFRLRIVVEGRDRLPPGGYVAVCALHRSWIDPLVVVDALPREPRIWFLGSGATAFDRAWKERLLRKTGGLLPVWRGGTDVSVQVAAASAVLKERAVLGLFAEGAIGGPPDEPARMRGGAGLLCLRTNAPIVPIAICGAEELYRGKRISVRILEPVAPMELIGERYDRVPEPGTRDELRAARDLTKAVSERIAEAVLADHRTTLDPPSMPRRWRWLTRLLR
;
A
#
# COMPACT_ATOMS: atom_id res chain seq x y z
N MET A 1 -2.85 -9.46 -24.66
CA MET A 1 -2.87 -10.21 -23.38
C MET A 1 -1.53 -10.37 -22.69
N ASN A 2 -0.40 -10.32 -23.41
CA ASN A 2 0.94 -10.58 -22.80
C ASN A 2 1.67 -9.36 -22.19
N LEU A 3 1.28 -8.14 -22.50
CA LEU A 3 1.99 -6.92 -22.09
C LEU A 3 1.69 -6.50 -20.65
N TYR A 4 0.44 -6.68 -20.20
CA TYR A 4 0.02 -6.42 -18.80
C TYR A 4 0.69 -7.40 -17.81
N ARG A 5 0.91 -8.64 -18.24
CA ARG A 5 1.60 -9.65 -17.41
C ARG A 5 3.04 -9.27 -17.08
N LYS A 6 3.74 -8.55 -17.98
CA LYS A 6 5.11 -8.06 -17.77
C LYS A 6 5.20 -6.89 -16.78
N LEU A 7 4.19 -6.03 -16.74
CA LEU A 7 4.12 -4.91 -15.79
C LEU A 7 3.80 -5.35 -14.35
N LEU A 8 2.97 -6.39 -14.22
CA LEU A 8 2.52 -6.89 -12.92
C LEU A 8 3.43 -7.98 -12.35
N GLY A 9 4.30 -8.61 -13.17
CA GLY A 9 5.06 -9.82 -12.82
C GLY A 9 6.57 -9.80 -12.98
N GLY A 10 7.18 -8.70 -13.40
CA GLY A 10 8.63 -8.61 -13.63
C GLY A 10 9.45 -8.42 -12.36
N GLY A 11 9.57 -9.44 -11.53
CA GLY A 11 10.49 -9.48 -10.40
C GLY A 11 11.52 -10.59 -10.58
N ASP A 12 12.78 -10.29 -10.29
CA ASP A 12 13.96 -11.13 -10.43
C ASP A 12 13.77 -12.60 -10.02
N ALA A 13 14.19 -13.48 -10.90
CA ALA A 13 14.13 -14.95 -10.76
C ALA A 13 15.03 -15.51 -9.63
N SER A 14 15.91 -14.71 -9.02
CA SER A 14 16.90 -15.17 -8.05
C SER A 14 16.39 -15.33 -6.62
N ILE A 15 15.39 -14.55 -6.19
CA ILE A 15 14.79 -14.66 -4.85
C ILE A 15 13.62 -15.67 -4.84
N ALA A 16 13.14 -16.05 -6.02
CA ALA A 16 11.97 -16.90 -6.18
C ALA A 16 12.22 -18.41 -5.97
N ARG A 17 13.47 -18.87 -5.85
CA ARG A 17 13.79 -20.32 -5.89
C ARG A 17 13.48 -21.10 -4.61
N ALA A 18 13.41 -20.45 -3.42
CA ALA A 18 13.25 -21.15 -2.15
C ALA A 18 11.79 -21.28 -1.64
N ARG A 19 10.80 -20.57 -2.23
CA ARG A 19 9.40 -20.57 -1.74
C ARG A 19 8.36 -21.03 -2.77
N ARG A 20 8.75 -21.56 -3.90
CA ARG A 20 7.86 -21.93 -5.01
C ARG A 20 6.81 -23.03 -4.75
N PRO A 21 7.06 -24.14 -4.03
CA PRO A 21 6.05 -25.20 -3.95
C PRO A 21 4.82 -24.85 -3.13
N GLN A 22 4.99 -24.16 -2.01
CA GLN A 22 3.86 -23.79 -1.11
C GLN A 22 2.99 -22.65 -1.64
N GLN A 23 3.59 -21.70 -2.37
CA GLN A 23 2.83 -20.58 -2.96
C GLN A 23 2.04 -21.00 -4.20
N LEU A 24 2.51 -21.97 -4.98
CA LEU A 24 1.77 -22.52 -6.12
C LEU A 24 0.61 -23.41 -5.65
N ALA A 25 0.79 -24.20 -4.60
CA ALA A 25 -0.26 -25.01 -4.03
C ALA A 25 -1.40 -24.17 -3.41
N ALA A 26 -1.04 -23.06 -2.74
CA ALA A 26 -2.04 -22.12 -2.19
C ALA A 26 -2.82 -21.36 -3.29
N SER A 27 -2.20 -21.11 -4.46
CA SER A 27 -2.88 -20.45 -5.59
C SER A 27 -3.84 -21.35 -6.35
N GLN A 28 -3.67 -22.67 -6.25
CA GLN A 28 -4.55 -23.64 -6.93
C GLN A 28 -5.76 -24.06 -6.11
N ALA A 29 -5.77 -23.80 -4.81
CA ALA A 29 -6.80 -24.30 -3.90
C ALA A 29 -8.04 -23.40 -3.75
N THR A 30 -8.07 -22.21 -4.34
CA THR A 30 -9.20 -21.29 -4.17
C THR A 30 -9.56 -20.65 -5.50
N ALA A 31 -10.84 -20.74 -5.90
CA ALA A 31 -11.36 -19.97 -7.01
C ALA A 31 -11.00 -18.48 -6.83
N PRO A 32 -10.55 -17.79 -7.89
CA PRO A 32 -10.08 -16.41 -7.76
C PRO A 32 -11.20 -15.53 -7.21
N ARG A 33 -11.04 -15.06 -6.00
CA ARG A 33 -11.89 -14.06 -5.35
C ARG A 33 -11.37 -12.70 -5.74
N GLU A 34 -11.58 -12.34 -6.99
CA GLU A 34 -11.11 -11.10 -7.56
C GLU A 34 -12.04 -9.94 -7.17
N GLY A 35 -11.49 -8.73 -7.17
CA GLY A 35 -12.27 -7.52 -6.95
C GLY A 35 -12.88 -7.43 -5.54
N LEU A 36 -14.19 -7.22 -5.47
CA LEU A 36 -14.98 -7.05 -4.24
C LEU A 36 -16.03 -8.13 -4.03
N GLU A 37 -16.18 -9.09 -4.93
CA GLU A 37 -17.22 -10.14 -4.89
C GLU A 37 -17.16 -10.97 -3.58
N TRP A 38 -15.93 -11.22 -3.09
CA TRP A 38 -15.70 -11.94 -1.84
C TRP A 38 -16.33 -11.27 -0.62
N LEU A 39 -16.54 -9.94 -0.69
CA LEU A 39 -17.05 -9.16 0.44
C LEU A 39 -18.56 -9.39 0.64
N GLY A 40 -19.31 -9.69 -0.44
CA GLY A 40 -20.76 -9.89 -0.42
C GLY A 40 -21.56 -8.63 -0.10
N ARG A 41 -20.95 -7.44 -0.19
CA ARG A 41 -21.55 -6.12 0.05
C ARG A 41 -20.74 -5.03 -0.64
N SER A 42 -21.33 -3.86 -0.82
CA SER A 42 -20.60 -2.68 -1.32
C SER A 42 -19.51 -2.22 -0.35
N PRO A 43 -18.41 -1.66 -0.86
CA PRO A 43 -17.42 -1.00 -0.03
C PRO A 43 -18.04 0.22 0.68
N SER A 44 -17.43 0.66 1.78
CA SER A 44 -17.91 1.81 2.53
C SER A 44 -16.74 2.65 3.04
N ALA A 45 -16.92 3.97 3.04
CA ALA A 45 -16.00 4.91 3.69
C ALA A 45 -16.07 4.84 5.23
N ARG A 46 -17.19 4.35 5.77
CA ARG A 46 -17.35 4.17 7.23
C ARG A 46 -16.82 2.82 7.66
N ALA A 47 -16.06 2.81 8.74
CA ALA A 47 -15.53 1.58 9.31
C ALA A 47 -16.58 0.86 10.18
N PRO A 48 -16.82 -0.45 10.00
CA PRO A 48 -17.64 -1.24 10.93
C PRO A 48 -17.08 -1.16 12.35
N TRP A 49 -17.97 -1.27 13.35
CA TRP A 49 -17.54 -1.17 14.76
C TRP A 49 -16.47 -2.20 15.14
N ILE A 50 -16.57 -3.43 14.63
CA ILE A 50 -15.57 -4.47 14.86
C ILE A 50 -14.20 -4.12 14.30
N TYR A 51 -14.14 -3.49 13.11
CA TYR A 51 -12.89 -2.98 12.55
C TYR A 51 -12.30 -1.90 13.46
N ARG A 52 -13.11 -0.95 13.91
CA ARG A 52 -12.66 0.12 14.82
C ARG A 52 -12.10 -0.42 16.12
N LEU A 53 -12.77 -1.45 16.70
CA LEU A 53 -12.30 -2.13 17.91
C LEU A 53 -10.94 -2.81 17.67
N LEU A 54 -10.81 -3.60 16.60
CA LEU A 54 -9.57 -4.35 16.30
C LEU A 54 -8.41 -3.42 15.98
N ILE A 55 -8.64 -2.38 15.18
CA ILE A 55 -7.61 -1.37 14.89
C ILE A 55 -7.26 -0.59 16.17
N GLY A 56 -8.24 -0.21 16.98
CA GLY A 56 -7.98 0.45 18.27
C GLY A 56 -7.10 -0.39 19.19
N LEU A 57 -7.36 -1.69 19.30
CA LEU A 57 -6.54 -2.62 20.07
C LEU A 57 -5.14 -2.75 19.47
N ALA A 58 -5.02 -2.90 18.15
CA ALA A 58 -3.72 -2.99 17.48
C ALA A 58 -2.89 -1.72 17.68
N LEU A 59 -3.49 -0.54 17.54
CA LEU A 59 -2.82 0.75 17.80
C LEU A 59 -2.46 0.93 19.27
N ALA A 60 -3.30 0.46 20.20
CA ALA A 60 -2.96 0.46 21.62
C ALA A 60 -1.70 -0.38 21.91
N ILE A 61 -1.55 -1.54 21.27
CA ILE A 61 -0.34 -2.36 21.36
C ILE A 61 0.87 -1.59 20.78
N VAL A 62 0.71 -0.97 19.62
CA VAL A 62 1.76 -0.17 18.96
C VAL A 62 2.23 0.96 19.88
N HIS A 63 1.30 1.75 20.42
CA HIS A 63 1.63 2.95 21.19
C HIS A 63 2.02 2.65 22.64
N HIS A 64 1.33 1.73 23.31
CA HIS A 64 1.53 1.51 24.75
C HIS A 64 2.52 0.38 25.06
N LEU A 65 2.39 -0.78 24.36
CA LEU A 65 3.26 -1.92 24.61
C LEU A 65 4.62 -1.73 23.91
N PHE A 66 4.62 -1.47 22.62
CA PHE A 66 5.86 -1.26 21.86
C PHE A 66 6.41 0.16 22.00
N ARG A 67 5.58 1.09 22.47
CA ARG A 67 5.92 2.50 22.65
C ARG A 67 6.46 3.15 21.36
N LEU A 68 6.00 2.70 20.20
CA LEU A 68 6.38 3.32 18.94
C LEU A 68 5.84 4.74 18.88
N ARG A 69 6.68 5.67 18.43
CA ARG A 69 6.34 7.09 18.30
C ARG A 69 6.12 7.41 16.84
N ILE A 70 4.87 7.41 16.41
CA ILE A 70 4.50 7.76 15.03
C ILE A 70 4.34 9.27 14.96
N VAL A 71 5.22 9.93 14.20
CA VAL A 71 5.21 11.37 13.97
C VAL A 71 4.70 11.62 12.57
N VAL A 72 3.62 12.37 12.44
CA VAL A 72 2.93 12.60 11.16
C VAL A 72 3.03 14.08 10.79
N GLU A 73 3.48 14.34 9.56
CA GLU A 73 3.51 15.66 8.95
C GLU A 73 2.60 15.72 7.72
N GLY A 74 1.96 16.86 7.48
CA GLY A 74 1.11 17.09 6.30
C GLY A 74 -0.28 16.47 6.38
N ARG A 75 -0.80 16.13 7.56
CA ARG A 75 -2.16 15.59 7.71
C ARG A 75 -3.24 16.59 7.27
N ASP A 76 -2.97 17.87 7.37
CA ASP A 76 -3.81 18.99 6.92
C ASP A 76 -3.98 19.07 5.41
N ARG A 77 -3.10 18.45 4.64
CA ARG A 77 -3.12 18.39 3.16
C ARG A 77 -4.10 17.37 2.61
N LEU A 78 -4.60 16.47 3.44
CA LEU A 78 -5.43 15.35 3.00
C LEU A 78 -6.76 15.82 2.40
N PRO A 79 -7.13 15.32 1.20
CA PRO A 79 -8.47 15.51 0.69
C PRO A 79 -9.53 14.87 1.61
N PRO A 80 -10.79 15.33 1.58
CA PRO A 80 -11.83 14.80 2.44
C PRO A 80 -12.24 13.35 2.15
N GLY A 81 -11.64 12.71 1.14
CA GLY A 81 -11.83 11.32 0.74
C GLY A 81 -11.86 11.14 -0.78
N GLY A 82 -11.90 9.89 -1.22
CA GLY A 82 -11.88 9.55 -2.64
C GLY A 82 -10.52 9.75 -3.30
N TYR A 83 -9.44 9.46 -2.59
CA TYR A 83 -8.07 9.59 -3.08
C TYR A 83 -7.28 8.28 -2.97
N VAL A 84 -6.18 8.21 -3.72
CA VAL A 84 -5.25 7.09 -3.68
C VAL A 84 -4.04 7.45 -2.83
N ALA A 85 -3.89 6.79 -1.68
CA ALA A 85 -2.70 6.90 -0.83
C ALA A 85 -1.61 5.97 -1.37
N VAL A 86 -0.60 6.53 -2.03
CA VAL A 86 0.56 5.79 -2.55
C VAL A 86 1.66 5.82 -1.51
N CYS A 87 1.82 4.70 -0.80
CA CYS A 87 2.80 4.54 0.26
C CYS A 87 4.09 3.92 -0.27
N ALA A 88 5.23 4.38 0.24
CA ALA A 88 6.54 3.82 -0.03
C ALA A 88 7.31 3.51 1.25
N LEU A 89 8.39 2.73 1.11
CA LEU A 89 9.19 2.14 2.17
C LEU A 89 8.41 1.08 2.96
N HIS A 90 7.87 0.10 2.21
CA HIS A 90 7.23 -1.06 2.83
C HIS A 90 8.28 -2.00 3.43
N ARG A 91 8.62 -1.80 4.70
CA ARG A 91 9.72 -2.50 5.39
C ARG A 91 9.23 -3.52 6.42
N SER A 92 7.97 -3.40 6.84
CA SER A 92 7.44 -4.18 7.95
C SER A 92 5.94 -4.46 7.78
N TRP A 93 5.46 -5.54 8.39
CA TRP A 93 4.03 -5.83 8.52
C TRP A 93 3.24 -4.78 9.29
N ILE A 94 3.93 -3.93 10.05
CA ILE A 94 3.30 -2.85 10.81
C ILE A 94 2.97 -1.62 9.94
N ASP A 95 3.59 -1.47 8.76
CA ASP A 95 3.43 -0.28 7.93
C ASP A 95 1.97 0.06 7.59
N PRO A 96 1.08 -0.92 7.27
CA PRO A 96 -0.33 -0.61 7.09
C PRO A 96 -0.98 -0.03 8.35
N LEU A 97 -0.58 -0.46 9.56
CA LEU A 97 -1.08 0.12 10.81
C LEU A 97 -0.53 1.52 11.03
N VAL A 98 0.73 1.77 10.68
CA VAL A 98 1.34 3.11 10.70
C VAL A 98 0.58 4.06 9.79
N VAL A 99 0.22 3.62 8.58
CA VAL A 99 -0.61 4.43 7.66
C VAL A 99 -2.01 4.67 8.24
N VAL A 100 -2.65 3.65 8.81
CA VAL A 100 -3.97 3.80 9.45
C VAL A 100 -3.93 4.79 10.61
N ASP A 101 -2.85 4.84 11.38
CA ASP A 101 -2.67 5.81 12.47
C ASP A 101 -2.39 7.23 11.96
N ALA A 102 -1.65 7.32 10.85
CA ALA A 102 -1.32 8.59 10.22
C ALA A 102 -2.53 9.28 9.55
N LEU A 103 -3.47 8.50 9.04
CA LEU A 103 -4.66 9.01 8.36
C LEU A 103 -5.84 9.21 9.32
N PRO A 104 -6.83 10.06 8.96
CA PRO A 104 -8.10 10.13 9.68
C PRO A 104 -8.78 8.75 9.76
N ARG A 105 -9.49 8.48 10.84
CA ARG A 105 -10.23 7.22 11.00
C ARG A 105 -11.35 7.06 9.97
N GLU A 106 -11.89 8.17 9.52
CA GLU A 106 -12.90 8.29 8.46
C GLU A 106 -12.53 9.47 7.55
N PRO A 107 -12.60 9.28 6.22
CA PRO A 107 -12.95 8.05 5.51
C PRO A 107 -11.89 6.97 5.68
N ARG A 108 -12.35 5.71 5.87
CA ARG A 108 -11.44 4.58 6.09
C ARG A 108 -10.61 4.26 4.85
N ILE A 109 -9.45 3.67 5.10
CA ILE A 109 -8.58 3.17 4.04
C ILE A 109 -8.89 1.70 3.69
N TRP A 110 -8.82 1.39 2.40
CA TRP A 110 -8.85 0.05 1.82
C TRP A 110 -7.51 -0.21 1.16
N PHE A 111 -6.79 -1.24 1.60
CA PHE A 111 -5.49 -1.56 1.05
C PHE A 111 -5.56 -2.55 -0.10
N LEU A 112 -4.76 -2.34 -1.14
CA LEU A 112 -4.40 -3.41 -2.05
C LEU A 112 -3.42 -4.35 -1.34
N GLY A 113 -3.76 -5.63 -1.26
CA GLY A 113 -2.93 -6.62 -0.58
C GLY A 113 -2.93 -7.98 -1.26
N SER A 114 -1.93 -8.80 -0.95
CA SER A 114 -1.82 -10.15 -1.51
C SER A 114 -3.02 -11.02 -1.11
N GLY A 115 -3.82 -11.44 -2.09
CA GLY A 115 -4.92 -12.37 -1.87
C GLY A 115 -4.43 -13.72 -1.32
N ALA A 116 -3.27 -14.19 -1.78
CA ALA A 116 -2.66 -15.43 -1.30
C ALA A 116 -2.36 -15.41 0.21
N THR A 117 -1.97 -14.25 0.75
CA THR A 117 -1.69 -14.10 2.19
C THR A 117 -2.96 -13.80 2.99
N ALA A 118 -3.87 -13.05 2.41
CA ALA A 118 -5.10 -12.62 3.08
C ALA A 118 -6.11 -13.76 3.26
N PHE A 119 -6.15 -14.71 2.32
CA PHE A 119 -7.09 -15.83 2.31
C PHE A 119 -6.42 -17.21 2.52
N ASP A 120 -5.21 -17.24 3.09
CA ASP A 120 -4.49 -18.49 3.38
C ASP A 120 -5.16 -19.34 4.47
N ARG A 121 -6.03 -18.72 5.30
CA ARG A 121 -6.75 -19.38 6.41
C ARG A 121 -8.20 -18.92 6.49
N ALA A 122 -9.11 -19.85 6.74
CA ALA A 122 -10.53 -19.58 6.82
C ALA A 122 -10.92 -18.51 7.87
N TRP A 123 -10.21 -18.43 8.99
CA TRP A 123 -10.49 -17.41 10.00
C TRP A 123 -10.14 -15.99 9.53
N LYS A 124 -9.05 -15.82 8.74
CA LYS A 124 -8.70 -14.53 8.13
C LYS A 124 -9.79 -14.08 7.17
N GLU A 125 -10.28 -14.98 6.33
CA GLU A 125 -11.37 -14.67 5.42
C GLU A 125 -12.63 -14.24 6.17
N ARG A 126 -13.05 -15.00 7.20
CA ARG A 126 -14.21 -14.62 8.02
C ARG A 126 -14.05 -13.25 8.65
N LEU A 127 -12.84 -12.94 9.13
CA LEU A 127 -12.53 -11.64 9.70
C LEU A 127 -12.62 -10.53 8.64
N LEU A 128 -11.99 -10.74 7.48
CA LEU A 128 -12.02 -9.78 6.38
C LEU A 128 -13.43 -9.56 5.84
N ARG A 129 -14.27 -10.60 5.76
CA ARG A 129 -15.70 -10.43 5.39
C ARG A 129 -16.46 -9.52 6.35
N LYS A 130 -16.17 -9.61 7.65
CA LYS A 130 -16.78 -8.73 8.66
C LYS A 130 -16.21 -7.32 8.64
N THR A 131 -14.91 -7.19 8.51
CA THR A 131 -14.22 -5.92 8.58
C THR A 131 -14.13 -5.20 7.24
N GLY A 132 -13.91 -5.90 6.13
CA GLY A 132 -13.53 -5.32 4.84
C GLY A 132 -12.13 -4.69 4.90
N GLY A 133 -11.86 -3.71 4.03
CA GLY A 133 -10.62 -2.93 4.05
C GLY A 133 -9.48 -3.54 3.24
N LEU A 134 -9.75 -4.58 2.45
CA LEU A 134 -8.78 -5.20 1.56
C LEU A 134 -9.34 -5.30 0.14
N LEU A 135 -8.52 -4.97 -0.85
CA LEU A 135 -8.68 -5.34 -2.25
C LEU A 135 -7.63 -6.42 -2.57
N PRO A 136 -8.04 -7.68 -2.77
CA PRO A 136 -7.09 -8.76 -3.01
C PRO A 136 -6.47 -8.66 -4.40
N VAL A 137 -5.15 -8.79 -4.48
CA VAL A 137 -4.37 -8.87 -5.71
C VAL A 137 -3.75 -10.25 -5.80
N TRP A 138 -4.00 -10.97 -6.88
CA TRP A 138 -3.44 -12.30 -7.13
C TRP A 138 -2.32 -12.22 -8.16
N ARG A 139 -1.13 -12.68 -7.79
CA ARG A 139 0.02 -12.68 -8.71
C ARG A 139 -0.22 -13.62 -9.87
N GLY A 140 -0.24 -13.06 -11.08
CA GLY A 140 -0.34 -13.84 -12.32
C GLY A 140 -1.76 -14.20 -12.76
N GLY A 141 -2.80 -13.77 -12.05
CA GLY A 141 -4.20 -14.12 -12.34
C GLY A 141 -5.20 -12.98 -12.34
N THR A 142 -4.89 -11.86 -11.67
CA THR A 142 -5.89 -10.78 -11.57
C THR A 142 -6.02 -9.99 -12.86
N ASP A 143 -7.23 -9.87 -13.36
CA ASP A 143 -7.55 -8.97 -14.46
C ASP A 143 -7.45 -7.51 -13.96
N VAL A 144 -6.70 -6.70 -14.70
CA VAL A 144 -6.53 -5.27 -14.39
C VAL A 144 -7.88 -4.55 -14.38
N SER A 145 -8.81 -4.91 -15.26
CA SER A 145 -10.14 -4.30 -15.32
C SER A 145 -10.94 -4.54 -14.04
N VAL A 146 -10.86 -5.75 -13.47
CA VAL A 146 -11.49 -6.09 -12.19
C VAL A 146 -10.90 -5.28 -11.04
N GLN A 147 -9.56 -5.12 -11.01
CA GLN A 147 -8.89 -4.30 -9.99
C GLN A 147 -9.27 -2.82 -10.10
N VAL A 148 -9.31 -2.29 -11.32
CA VAL A 148 -9.74 -0.90 -11.55
C VAL A 148 -11.19 -0.70 -11.16
N ALA A 149 -12.08 -1.63 -11.50
CA ALA A 149 -13.49 -1.57 -11.11
C ALA A 149 -13.66 -1.59 -9.58
N ALA A 150 -12.93 -2.47 -8.89
CA ALA A 150 -12.94 -2.57 -7.43
C ALA A 150 -12.40 -1.29 -6.78
N ALA A 151 -11.28 -0.75 -7.26
CA ALA A 151 -10.71 0.49 -6.80
C ALA A 151 -11.66 1.68 -7.02
N SER A 152 -12.27 1.76 -8.21
CA SER A 152 -13.24 2.80 -8.54
C SER A 152 -14.48 2.73 -7.65
N ALA A 153 -14.96 1.53 -7.29
CA ALA A 153 -16.06 1.36 -6.37
C ALA A 153 -15.72 1.89 -4.96
N VAL A 154 -14.51 1.62 -4.46
CA VAL A 154 -14.03 2.15 -3.18
C VAL A 154 -13.95 3.68 -3.20
N LEU A 155 -13.38 4.25 -4.26
CA LEU A 155 -13.21 5.70 -4.41
C LEU A 155 -14.54 6.45 -4.58
N LYS A 156 -15.52 5.85 -5.27
CA LYS A 156 -16.89 6.41 -5.41
C LYS A 156 -17.59 6.55 -4.06
N GLU A 157 -17.36 5.64 -3.14
CA GLU A 157 -17.84 5.74 -1.76
C GLU A 157 -17.05 6.76 -0.91
N ARG A 158 -16.17 7.54 -1.53
CA ARG A 158 -15.26 8.50 -0.89
C ARG A 158 -14.32 7.88 0.14
N ALA A 159 -14.13 6.56 0.11
CA ALA A 159 -13.11 5.87 0.90
C ALA A 159 -11.72 6.13 0.32
N VAL A 160 -10.68 5.84 1.11
CA VAL A 160 -9.29 5.97 0.69
C VAL A 160 -8.81 4.63 0.13
N LEU A 161 -8.11 4.67 -1.01
CA LEU A 161 -7.45 3.50 -1.56
C LEU A 161 -5.96 3.55 -1.20
N GLY A 162 -5.49 2.61 -0.38
CA GLY A 162 -4.09 2.50 0.01
C GLY A 162 -3.35 1.46 -0.80
N LEU A 163 -2.18 1.80 -1.28
CA LEU A 163 -1.29 0.84 -1.93
C LEU A 163 0.18 1.08 -1.57
N PHE A 164 0.90 -0.02 -1.34
CA PHE A 164 2.35 -0.01 -1.28
C PHE A 164 2.88 -0.31 -2.69
N ALA A 165 3.33 0.75 -3.37
CA ALA A 165 3.68 0.68 -4.79
C ALA A 165 4.87 -0.25 -5.10
N GLU A 166 5.69 -0.56 -4.11
CA GLU A 166 6.79 -1.53 -4.18
C GLU A 166 6.27 -2.98 -4.34
N GLY A 167 5.07 -3.27 -3.88
CA GLY A 167 4.37 -4.55 -4.02
C GLY A 167 4.96 -5.72 -3.24
N ALA A 168 5.93 -5.47 -2.35
CA ALA A 168 6.49 -6.45 -1.42
C ALA A 168 7.17 -5.74 -0.25
N ILE A 169 7.27 -6.41 0.90
CA ILE A 169 8.03 -5.96 2.05
C ILE A 169 9.53 -6.19 1.76
N GLY A 170 10.37 -5.17 2.00
CA GLY A 170 11.83 -5.26 1.83
C GLY A 170 12.41 -4.09 1.05
N GLY A 171 13.71 -4.18 0.73
CA GLY A 171 14.49 -3.16 0.04
C GLY A 171 15.46 -2.42 0.95
N PRO A 172 16.29 -1.49 0.41
CA PRO A 172 17.23 -0.70 1.18
C PRO A 172 16.49 0.22 2.15
N PRO A 173 17.10 0.57 3.30
CA PRO A 173 16.41 1.32 4.36
C PRO A 173 16.13 2.78 3.98
N ASP A 174 16.94 3.35 3.13
CA ASP A 174 17.03 4.78 2.81
C ASP A 174 16.57 5.13 1.39
N GLU A 175 16.21 4.14 0.59
CA GLU A 175 15.71 4.35 -0.76
C GLU A 175 14.37 3.65 -0.97
N PRO A 176 13.39 4.28 -1.62
CA PRO A 176 12.21 3.58 -2.09
C PRO A 176 12.62 2.46 -3.04
N ALA A 177 12.14 1.25 -2.79
CA ALA A 177 12.30 0.19 -3.76
C ALA A 177 11.54 0.56 -5.04
N ARG A 178 11.99 -0.01 -6.17
CA ARG A 178 11.37 0.26 -7.46
C ARG A 178 9.87 0.03 -7.43
N MET A 179 9.11 1.09 -7.64
CA MET A 179 7.64 1.02 -7.72
C MET A 179 7.20 0.26 -8.96
N ARG A 180 6.13 -0.48 -8.85
CA ARG A 180 5.57 -1.28 -9.94
C ARG A 180 4.65 -0.43 -10.81
N GLY A 181 4.75 -0.53 -12.12
CA GLY A 181 3.93 0.21 -13.08
C GLY A 181 2.41 -0.02 -12.95
N GLY A 182 1.99 -1.10 -12.28
CA GLY A 182 0.59 -1.34 -11.94
C GLY A 182 -0.02 -0.28 -11.02
N ALA A 183 0.78 0.35 -10.16
CA ALA A 183 0.33 1.45 -9.32
C ALA A 183 -0.06 2.68 -10.16
N GLY A 184 0.82 3.09 -11.08
CA GLY A 184 0.53 4.20 -11.99
C GLY A 184 -0.64 3.91 -12.91
N LEU A 185 -0.77 2.67 -13.40
CA LEU A 185 -1.91 2.28 -14.23
C LEU A 185 -3.24 2.40 -13.48
N LEU A 186 -3.27 1.97 -12.21
CA LEU A 186 -4.46 2.09 -11.38
C LEU A 186 -4.81 3.56 -11.12
N CYS A 187 -3.83 4.37 -10.75
CA CYS A 187 -4.03 5.81 -10.54
C CYS A 187 -4.51 6.51 -11.82
N LEU A 188 -3.92 6.18 -12.97
CA LEU A 188 -4.30 6.76 -14.25
C LEU A 188 -5.75 6.43 -14.63
N ARG A 189 -6.18 5.18 -14.47
CA ARG A 189 -7.53 4.73 -14.82
C ARG A 189 -8.60 5.18 -13.84
N THR A 190 -8.28 5.32 -12.57
CA THR A 190 -9.24 5.84 -11.58
C THR A 190 -9.35 7.36 -11.66
N ASN A 191 -8.35 8.03 -12.19
CA ASN A 191 -8.21 9.49 -12.25
C ASN A 191 -8.47 10.19 -10.91
N ALA A 192 -8.26 9.46 -9.81
CA ALA A 192 -8.42 9.99 -8.47
C ALA A 192 -7.16 10.75 -8.03
N PRO A 193 -7.27 11.78 -7.16
CA PRO A 193 -6.11 12.45 -6.59
C PRO A 193 -5.16 11.44 -5.94
N ILE A 194 -3.86 11.60 -6.18
CA ILE A 194 -2.80 10.79 -5.58
C ILE A 194 -2.26 11.56 -4.38
N VAL A 195 -2.21 10.90 -3.23
CA VAL A 195 -1.54 11.39 -2.03
C VAL A 195 -0.30 10.53 -1.81
N PRO A 196 0.91 11.04 -2.15
CA PRO A 196 2.14 10.31 -1.87
C PRO A 196 2.44 10.31 -0.36
N ILE A 197 2.83 9.16 0.20
CA ILE A 197 3.14 9.00 1.63
C ILE A 197 4.49 8.31 1.78
N ALA A 198 5.43 8.98 2.44
CA ALA A 198 6.72 8.42 2.82
C ALA A 198 6.67 7.91 4.27
N ILE A 199 7.19 6.70 4.53
CA ILE A 199 7.28 6.09 5.87
C ILE A 199 8.76 5.81 6.14
N CYS A 200 9.34 6.44 7.15
CA CYS A 200 10.75 6.26 7.51
C CYS A 200 10.88 5.75 8.95
N GLY A 201 11.83 4.85 9.19
CA GLY A 201 12.13 4.32 10.51
C GLY A 201 11.49 2.96 10.83
N ALA A 202 10.73 2.35 9.91
CA ALA A 202 10.13 1.02 10.09
C ALA A 202 11.05 -0.14 9.71
N GLU A 203 12.24 0.14 9.18
CA GLU A 203 13.25 -0.86 8.79
C GLU A 203 13.89 -1.55 10.00
N GLU A 204 13.97 -0.87 11.13
CA GLU A 204 14.44 -1.43 12.40
C GLU A 204 13.47 -1.06 13.52
N LEU A 205 12.78 -2.05 14.07
CA LEU A 205 11.79 -1.86 15.13
C LEU A 205 12.34 -2.30 16.48
N TYR A 206 12.17 -1.44 17.47
CA TYR A 206 12.48 -1.70 18.87
C TYR A 206 11.57 -0.85 19.76
N ARG A 207 11.50 -1.15 21.05
CA ARG A 207 10.61 -0.43 21.98
C ARG A 207 11.01 1.03 22.10
N GLY A 208 10.11 1.92 21.74
CA GLY A 208 10.32 3.37 21.76
C GLY A 208 10.81 3.97 20.43
N LYS A 209 10.93 3.15 19.36
CA LYS A 209 11.35 3.64 18.04
C LYS A 209 10.44 4.76 17.54
N ARG A 210 11.07 5.79 16.95
CA ARG A 210 10.38 6.84 16.19
C ARG A 210 10.20 6.41 14.75
N ILE A 211 8.97 6.53 14.25
CA ILE A 211 8.61 6.33 12.86
C ILE A 211 8.07 7.67 12.34
N SER A 212 8.62 8.16 11.24
CA SER A 212 8.14 9.37 10.57
C SER A 212 7.21 8.99 9.43
N VAL A 213 6.08 9.68 9.33
CA VAL A 213 5.16 9.59 8.20
C VAL A 213 4.97 10.98 7.63
N ARG A 214 5.41 11.17 6.39
CA ARG A 214 5.22 12.42 5.67
C ARG A 214 4.18 12.26 4.58
N ILE A 215 3.10 13.03 4.71
CA ILE A 215 2.02 13.13 3.74
C ILE A 215 2.33 14.32 2.84
N LEU A 216 2.51 14.06 1.54
CA LEU A 216 2.84 15.08 0.56
C LEU A 216 1.57 15.69 -0.02
N GLU A 217 1.73 16.80 -0.77
CA GLU A 217 0.63 17.46 -1.44
C GLU A 217 -0.10 16.50 -2.38
N PRO A 218 -1.43 16.45 -2.33
CA PRO A 218 -2.23 15.72 -3.29
C PRO A 218 -1.99 16.25 -4.70
N VAL A 219 -1.97 15.36 -5.68
CA VAL A 219 -1.74 15.73 -7.07
C VAL A 219 -2.63 14.91 -7.99
N ALA A 220 -3.17 15.53 -9.04
CA ALA A 220 -3.91 14.82 -10.05
C ALA A 220 -2.95 14.01 -10.95
N PRO A 221 -3.35 12.80 -11.42
CA PRO A 221 -2.49 11.98 -12.29
C PRO A 221 -1.99 12.75 -13.53
N MET A 222 -2.86 13.50 -14.18
CA MET A 222 -2.52 14.27 -15.38
C MET A 222 -1.63 15.49 -15.09
N GLU A 223 -1.66 16.02 -13.89
CA GLU A 223 -0.75 17.11 -13.48
C GLU A 223 0.70 16.65 -13.44
N LEU A 224 0.95 15.38 -13.13
CA LEU A 224 2.30 14.81 -13.09
C LEU A 224 2.88 14.43 -14.45
N ILE A 225 2.02 14.15 -15.44
CA ILE A 225 2.45 13.68 -16.75
C ILE A 225 1.98 14.57 -17.90
N GLY A 226 1.24 15.66 -17.63
CA GLY A 226 0.60 16.53 -18.61
C GLY A 226 1.56 17.21 -19.57
N GLU A 227 2.84 17.36 -19.25
CA GLU A 227 3.86 17.83 -20.19
C GLU A 227 4.06 16.91 -21.40
N ARG A 228 3.72 15.61 -21.26
CA ARG A 228 3.91 14.59 -22.31
C ARG A 228 2.61 14.06 -22.89
N TYR A 229 1.49 14.26 -22.19
CA TYR A 229 0.21 13.67 -22.54
C TYR A 229 -0.89 14.72 -22.38
N ASP A 230 -1.56 15.10 -23.46
CA ASP A 230 -2.67 16.07 -23.42
C ASP A 230 -3.93 15.51 -22.75
N ARG A 231 -4.06 14.19 -22.73
CA ARG A 231 -5.19 13.46 -22.14
C ARG A 231 -4.76 12.08 -21.65
N VAL A 232 -5.58 11.48 -20.81
CA VAL A 232 -5.39 10.08 -20.40
C VAL A 232 -5.42 9.19 -21.64
N PRO A 233 -4.36 8.43 -21.94
CA PRO A 233 -4.33 7.53 -23.10
C PRO A 233 -5.38 6.43 -23.00
N GLU A 234 -5.84 5.96 -24.17
CA GLU A 234 -6.86 4.92 -24.26
C GLU A 234 -6.43 3.63 -23.60
N PRO A 235 -7.36 2.97 -22.86
CA PRO A 235 -7.09 1.70 -22.19
C PRO A 235 -6.60 0.61 -23.16
N GLY A 236 -5.58 -0.15 -22.73
CA GLY A 236 -5.02 -1.25 -23.51
C GLY A 236 -3.94 -0.85 -24.50
N THR A 237 -3.66 0.45 -24.66
CA THR A 237 -2.65 0.95 -25.60
C THR A 237 -1.23 0.91 -25.03
N ARG A 238 -0.23 1.00 -25.93
CA ARG A 238 1.17 1.15 -25.53
C ARG A 238 1.43 2.49 -24.83
N ASP A 239 0.68 3.50 -25.21
CA ASP A 239 0.82 4.85 -24.65
C ASP A 239 0.25 4.91 -23.24
N GLU A 240 -0.83 4.20 -22.93
CA GLU A 240 -1.30 4.02 -21.56
C GLU A 240 -0.23 3.39 -20.66
N LEU A 241 0.45 2.35 -21.16
CA LEU A 241 1.51 1.69 -20.40
C LEU A 241 2.75 2.57 -20.20
N ARG A 242 3.07 3.44 -21.14
CA ARG A 242 4.12 4.44 -21.00
C ARG A 242 3.72 5.50 -20.00
N ALA A 243 2.53 6.08 -20.13
CA ALA A 243 1.98 7.06 -19.20
C ALA A 243 1.90 6.53 -17.77
N ALA A 244 1.48 5.28 -17.58
CA ALA A 244 1.46 4.63 -16.27
C ALA A 244 2.87 4.48 -15.65
N ARG A 245 3.90 4.23 -16.47
CA ARG A 245 5.30 4.17 -15.99
C ARG A 245 5.82 5.56 -15.64
N ASP A 246 5.53 6.56 -16.49
CA ASP A 246 5.95 7.93 -16.26
C ASP A 246 5.29 8.47 -14.98
N LEU A 247 4.00 8.20 -14.78
CA LEU A 247 3.29 8.55 -13.55
C LEU A 247 3.89 7.86 -12.32
N THR A 248 4.18 6.55 -12.42
CA THR A 248 4.82 5.81 -11.33
C THR A 248 6.18 6.41 -10.98
N LYS A 249 6.96 6.79 -11.98
CA LYS A 249 8.28 7.42 -11.81
C LYS A 249 8.14 8.77 -11.12
N ALA A 250 7.25 9.64 -11.59
CA ALA A 250 7.04 10.96 -11.01
C ALA A 250 6.60 10.89 -9.53
N VAL A 251 5.70 9.96 -9.19
CA VAL A 251 5.30 9.73 -7.78
C VAL A 251 6.48 9.20 -6.95
N SER A 252 7.27 8.28 -7.52
CA SER A 252 8.45 7.72 -6.83
C SER A 252 9.50 8.78 -6.53
N GLU A 253 9.77 9.69 -7.46
CA GLU A 253 10.72 10.79 -7.29
C GLU A 253 10.27 11.74 -6.17
N ARG A 254 9.01 12.15 -6.15
CA ARG A 254 8.46 12.97 -5.05
C ARG A 254 8.59 12.31 -3.68
N ILE A 255 8.33 11.01 -3.59
CA ILE A 255 8.48 10.28 -2.33
C ILE A 255 9.95 10.16 -1.95
N ALA A 256 10.86 9.91 -2.90
CA ALA A 256 12.28 9.79 -2.65
C ALA A 256 12.87 11.08 -2.06
N GLU A 257 12.48 12.26 -2.56
CA GLU A 257 12.87 13.54 -2.01
C GLU A 257 12.44 13.69 -0.54
N ALA A 258 11.20 13.30 -0.23
CA ALA A 258 10.68 13.35 1.14
C ALA A 258 11.40 12.36 2.06
N VAL A 259 11.72 11.16 1.57
CA VAL A 259 12.49 10.13 2.30
C VAL A 259 13.87 10.64 2.66
N LEU A 260 14.59 11.22 1.70
CA LEU A 260 15.93 11.79 1.94
C LEU A 260 15.92 12.89 3.01
N ALA A 261 14.85 13.71 3.02
CA ALA A 261 14.71 14.74 4.04
C ALA A 261 14.47 14.16 5.45
N ASP A 262 13.71 13.05 5.57
CA ASP A 262 13.30 12.45 6.85
C ASP A 262 14.24 11.37 7.35
N HIS A 263 14.98 10.71 6.48
CA HIS A 263 15.84 9.58 6.88
C HIS A 263 16.79 9.96 8.01
N ARG A 264 17.41 11.13 7.93
CA ARG A 264 18.32 11.65 8.96
C ARG A 264 17.64 11.83 10.31
N THR A 265 16.35 12.18 10.34
CA THR A 265 15.59 12.43 11.59
C THR A 265 15.14 11.14 12.27
N THR A 266 15.09 10.03 11.54
CA THR A 266 14.71 8.71 12.06
C THR A 266 15.91 7.85 12.47
N LEU A 267 17.14 8.28 12.12
CA LEU A 267 18.38 7.63 12.57
C LEU A 267 18.57 7.86 14.07
N ASP A 268 18.67 6.77 14.81
CA ASP A 268 18.94 6.82 16.23
C ASP A 268 20.45 6.79 16.51
N PRO A 269 20.92 7.48 17.57
CA PRO A 269 22.31 7.40 17.98
C PRO A 269 22.76 5.97 18.22
N PRO A 270 23.98 5.57 17.85
CA PRO A 270 24.51 4.22 18.05
C PRO A 270 24.50 3.78 19.52
N SER A 271 24.64 4.74 20.45
CA SER A 271 24.64 4.53 21.90
C SER A 271 23.25 4.30 22.50
N MET A 272 22.17 4.48 21.74
CA MET A 272 20.81 4.34 22.26
C MET A 272 20.50 2.86 22.60
N PRO A 273 20.02 2.54 23.81
CA PRO A 273 19.63 1.18 24.15
C PRO A 273 18.39 0.75 23.36
N ARG A 274 18.57 -0.23 22.49
CA ARG A 274 17.51 -0.74 21.60
C ARG A 274 16.86 -1.98 22.22
N ARG A 275 16.00 -1.76 23.22
CA ARG A 275 15.24 -2.85 23.85
C ARG A 275 14.24 -3.44 22.87
N TRP A 276 14.11 -4.79 22.90
CA TRP A 276 13.17 -5.53 22.05
C TRP A 276 13.45 -5.44 20.52
N ARG A 277 14.72 -5.39 20.13
CA ARG A 277 15.12 -5.47 18.71
C ARG A 277 14.57 -6.70 17.97
N TRP A 278 14.17 -7.73 18.71
CA TRP A 278 13.50 -8.90 18.12
C TRP A 278 12.20 -8.57 17.41
N LEU A 279 11.53 -7.43 17.71
CA LEU A 279 10.38 -6.92 16.98
C LEU A 279 10.66 -6.80 15.49
N THR A 280 11.85 -6.39 15.10
CA THR A 280 12.24 -6.32 13.69
C THR A 280 12.13 -7.67 12.99
N ARG A 281 12.49 -8.77 13.68
CA ARG A 281 12.41 -10.12 13.12
C ARG A 281 10.99 -10.67 13.11
N LEU A 282 10.19 -10.30 14.11
CA LEU A 282 8.80 -10.74 14.22
C LEU A 282 7.91 -10.06 13.18
N LEU A 283 8.18 -8.78 12.86
CA LEU A 283 7.33 -7.93 12.05
C LEU A 283 7.86 -7.72 10.60
N ARG A 284 8.93 -8.41 10.22
CA ARG A 284 9.40 -8.59 8.85
C ARG A 284 8.77 -9.82 8.25
#